data_8ef6aaf9eab7d87cdb1f6261c0cb8168
#
_entry.id   8ef6aaf9eab7d87cdb1f6261c0cb8168
#
_cell.length_a   1.000
_cell.length_b   1.000
_cell.length_c   1.000
_cell.angle_alpha   90.00
_cell.angle_beta   90.00
_cell.angle_gamma   90.00
#
_symmetry.space_group_name_H-M   'P 1'
#
loop_
_entity.id
_entity.type
_entity.pdbx_description
1 polymer ?
#
loop_
_entity_poly.entity_id
_entity_poly.type
_entity_poly.pdbx_seq_one_letter_code
_entity_poly.pdbx_strand_id
1 'polypeptide(L)'
;MRIFLAEDNEDNYLIIKSNLKKVQEPLELLWAKDGEIGIEILSRENDIDIFLVDIEMPKMGGLELAMWIREQDRFTNKPIIAVTASVFAEMKKMYLEKGFDFVLEKPFSRKEFLDILQKAMHLE
;
A
#
# COMPACT_ATOMS: atom_id res chain seq x y z
N MET A 1 -1.20 14.98 -2.93
CA MET A 1 -1.40 13.68 -2.25
C MET A 1 -0.07 12.93 -2.18
N ARG A 2 0.21 12.31 -1.07
CA ARG A 2 1.45 11.55 -0.87
C ARG A 2 1.12 10.08 -0.65
N ILE A 3 1.70 9.22 -1.48
CA ILE A 3 1.46 7.78 -1.44
C ILE A 3 2.76 7.06 -1.11
N PHE A 4 2.69 6.16 -0.15
CA PHE A 4 3.79 5.26 0.18
C PHE A 4 3.54 3.91 -0.49
N LEU A 5 4.56 3.37 -1.14
CA LEU A 5 4.49 2.06 -1.80
C LEU A 5 5.64 1.18 -1.31
N ALA A 6 5.30 0.02 -0.76
CA ALA A 6 6.27 -1.02 -0.46
C ALA A 6 6.11 -2.13 -1.51
N GLU A 7 7.14 -2.34 -2.32
CA GLU A 7 7.12 -3.28 -3.44
C GLU A 7 8.55 -3.66 -3.79
N ASP A 8 8.89 -4.93 -3.74
CA ASP A 8 10.24 -5.40 -4.01
C ASP A 8 10.57 -5.57 -5.50
N ASN A 9 9.55 -5.68 -6.34
CA ASN A 9 9.71 -5.90 -7.79
C ASN A 9 9.62 -4.58 -8.54
N GLU A 10 10.69 -4.24 -9.27
CA GLU A 10 10.75 -3.00 -10.02
C GLU A 10 9.69 -2.91 -11.11
N ASP A 11 9.38 -4.01 -11.79
CA ASP A 11 8.36 -4.03 -12.83
C ASP A 11 6.98 -3.69 -12.26
N ASN A 12 6.66 -4.24 -11.09
CA ASN A 12 5.40 -3.91 -10.41
C ASN A 12 5.37 -2.44 -9.97
N TYR A 13 6.50 -1.94 -9.47
CA TYR A 13 6.62 -0.53 -9.14
C TYR A 13 6.33 0.36 -10.35
N LEU A 14 6.88 0.02 -11.51
CA LEU A 14 6.68 0.81 -12.74
C LEU A 14 5.23 0.76 -13.20
N ILE A 15 4.56 -0.39 -13.06
CA ILE A 15 3.14 -0.51 -13.38
C ILE A 15 2.30 0.40 -12.48
N ILE A 16 2.55 0.36 -11.20
CA ILE A 16 1.82 1.20 -10.23
C ILE A 16 2.09 2.67 -10.50
N LYS A 17 3.34 3.04 -10.72
CA LYS A 17 3.72 4.41 -11.05
C LYS A 17 3.00 4.91 -12.31
N SER A 18 2.93 4.06 -13.34
CA SER A 18 2.23 4.38 -14.58
C SER A 18 0.74 4.60 -14.34
N ASN A 19 0.11 3.76 -13.52
CA ASN A 19 -1.30 3.93 -13.17
C ASN A 19 -1.54 5.22 -12.40
N LEU A 20 -0.64 5.57 -11.49
CA LEU A 20 -0.77 6.79 -10.69
C LEU A 20 -0.69 8.07 -11.53
N LYS A 21 -0.04 8.01 -12.71
CA LYS A 21 0.00 9.16 -13.62
C LYS A 21 -1.39 9.55 -14.15
N LYS A 22 -2.38 8.67 -14.02
CA LYS A 22 -3.76 8.95 -14.45
C LYS A 22 -4.56 9.69 -13.38
N VAL A 23 -4.02 9.83 -12.18
CA VAL A 23 -4.65 10.60 -11.12
C VAL A 23 -4.46 12.09 -11.44
N GLN A 24 -5.55 12.86 -11.36
CA GLN A 24 -5.56 14.25 -11.81
C GLN A 24 -5.08 15.28 -10.79
N GLU A 25 -4.73 14.85 -9.58
CA GLU A 25 -4.17 15.79 -8.61
C GLU A 25 -2.66 15.58 -8.45
N PRO A 26 -1.93 16.59 -7.98
CA PRO A 26 -0.50 16.45 -7.73
C PRO A 26 -0.23 15.30 -6.76
N LEU A 27 0.76 14.47 -7.09
CA LEU A 27 1.04 13.25 -6.35
C LEU A 27 2.54 13.04 -6.18
N GLU A 28 2.93 12.70 -4.95
CA GLU A 28 4.29 12.29 -4.63
C GLU A 28 4.28 10.83 -4.22
N LEU A 29 5.15 10.04 -4.81
CA LEU A 29 5.28 8.62 -4.53
C LEU A 29 6.59 8.34 -3.82
N LEU A 30 6.49 7.72 -2.63
CA LEU A 30 7.65 7.26 -1.87
C LEU A 30 7.71 5.74 -2.00
N TRP A 31 8.81 5.23 -2.52
CA TRP A 31 8.96 3.79 -2.80
C TRP A 31 9.99 3.14 -1.89
N ALA A 32 9.60 2.04 -1.25
CA ALA A 32 10.47 1.19 -0.45
C ALA A 32 10.50 -0.21 -1.07
N LYS A 33 11.68 -0.80 -1.18
CA LYS A 33 11.84 -2.13 -1.78
C LYS A 33 11.57 -3.28 -0.83
N ASP A 34 11.52 -3.03 0.46
CA ASP A 34 11.16 -4.02 1.48
C ASP A 34 10.64 -3.32 2.73
N GLY A 35 10.18 -4.12 3.69
CA GLY A 35 9.57 -3.57 4.89
C GLY A 35 10.54 -2.82 5.78
N GLU A 36 11.80 -3.24 5.84
CA GLU A 36 12.81 -2.55 6.65
C GLU A 36 13.09 -1.15 6.10
N ILE A 37 13.27 -1.05 4.78
CA ILE A 37 13.44 0.23 4.10
C ILE A 37 12.17 1.08 4.29
N GLY A 38 11.01 0.44 4.26
CA GLY A 38 9.73 1.10 4.49
C GLY A 38 9.68 1.78 5.85
N ILE A 39 10.06 1.08 6.91
CA ILE A 39 10.09 1.65 8.26
C ILE A 39 11.08 2.80 8.32
N GLU A 40 12.25 2.64 7.71
CA GLU A 40 13.25 3.70 7.69
C GLU A 40 12.72 4.97 7.04
N ILE A 41 12.07 4.84 5.89
CA ILE A 41 11.46 5.98 5.20
C ILE A 41 10.35 6.60 6.06
N LEU A 42 9.42 5.77 6.53
CA LEU A 42 8.24 6.24 7.25
C LEU A 42 8.57 6.83 8.62
N SER A 43 9.71 6.44 9.21
CA SER A 43 10.15 7.01 10.49
C SER A 43 10.45 8.50 10.39
N ARG A 44 10.66 9.01 9.19
CA ARG A 44 10.96 10.42 8.94
C ARG A 44 9.78 11.16 8.31
N GLU A 45 8.64 10.49 8.10
CA GLU A 45 7.50 11.07 7.42
C GLU A 45 6.31 11.23 8.35
N ASN A 46 5.54 12.29 8.15
CA ASN A 46 4.32 12.55 8.94
C ASN A 46 3.07 12.55 8.06
N ASP A 47 3.19 12.97 6.82
CA ASP A 47 2.04 13.21 5.94
C ASP A 47 2.00 12.19 4.80
N ILE A 48 1.48 11.01 5.10
CA ILE A 48 1.19 10.00 4.08
C ILE A 48 -0.33 9.86 4.01
N ASP A 49 -0.86 9.92 2.81
CA ASP A 49 -2.31 9.84 2.61
C ASP A 49 -2.79 8.41 2.38
N ILE A 50 -2.02 7.61 1.65
CA ILE A 50 -2.39 6.25 1.30
C ILE A 50 -1.14 5.37 1.33
N PHE A 51 -1.30 4.15 1.86
CA PHE A 51 -0.24 3.14 1.87
C PHE A 51 -0.61 2.00 0.91
N LEU A 52 0.29 1.67 -0.02
CA LEU A 52 0.19 0.49 -0.88
C LEU A 52 1.28 -0.47 -0.44
N VAL A 53 0.91 -1.66 0.01
CA VAL A 53 1.86 -2.59 0.61
C VAL A 53 1.73 -3.96 -0.01
N ASP A 54 2.80 -4.40 -0.69
CA ASP A 54 2.90 -5.77 -1.19
C ASP A 54 3.06 -6.71 0.01
N ILE A 55 2.27 -7.77 0.05
CA ILE A 55 2.31 -8.74 1.14
C ILE A 55 3.60 -9.56 1.08
N GLU A 56 4.03 -9.91 -0.12
CA GLU A 56 5.16 -10.83 -0.32
C GLU A 56 6.45 -10.09 -0.65
N MET A 57 7.20 -9.76 0.39
CA MET A 57 8.49 -9.09 0.25
C MET A 57 9.56 -9.80 1.07
N PRO A 58 10.83 -9.72 0.64
CA PRO A 58 11.92 -10.29 1.44
C PRO A 58 12.17 -9.48 2.71
N LYS A 59 12.91 -10.05 3.64
CA LYS A 59 13.27 -9.46 4.93
C LYS A 59 12.03 -9.25 5.79
N MET A 60 11.37 -8.09 5.69
CA MET A 60 10.12 -7.85 6.40
C MET A 60 8.97 -7.83 5.41
N GLY A 61 7.98 -8.69 5.61
CA GLY A 61 6.82 -8.79 4.74
C GLY A 61 5.80 -7.69 4.99
N GLY A 62 4.80 -7.64 4.09
CA GLY A 62 3.78 -6.60 4.15
C GLY A 62 2.90 -6.63 5.39
N LEU A 63 2.61 -7.83 5.93
CA LEU A 63 1.81 -7.94 7.17
C LEU A 63 2.50 -7.25 8.34
N GLU A 64 3.80 -7.54 8.51
CA GLU A 64 4.57 -6.93 9.60
C GLU A 64 4.67 -5.41 9.43
N LEU A 65 4.86 -4.96 8.19
CA LEU A 65 4.94 -3.54 7.90
C LEU A 65 3.62 -2.84 8.21
N ALA A 66 2.49 -3.43 7.80
CA ALA A 66 1.18 -2.85 8.07
C ALA A 66 0.90 -2.75 9.56
N MET A 67 1.28 -3.78 10.33
CA MET A 67 1.12 -3.75 11.77
C MET A 67 1.95 -2.64 12.39
N TRP A 68 3.18 -2.46 11.93
CA TRP A 68 4.02 -1.35 12.38
C TRP A 68 3.39 0.01 12.06
N ILE A 69 2.85 0.16 10.84
CA ILE A 69 2.19 1.41 10.42
C ILE A 69 1.01 1.72 11.36
N ARG A 70 0.21 0.72 11.70
CA ARG A 70 -0.95 0.92 12.60
C ARG A 70 -0.56 1.31 14.02
N GLU A 71 0.65 1.00 14.45
CA GLU A 71 1.14 1.39 15.76
C GLU A 71 1.55 2.87 15.82
N GLN A 72 1.68 3.52 14.66
CA GLN A 72 2.08 4.93 14.59
C GLN A 72 0.84 5.81 14.64
N ASP A 73 0.72 6.64 15.68
CA ASP A 73 -0.46 7.50 15.88
C ASP A 73 -0.74 8.39 14.67
N ARG A 74 0.29 8.91 14.03
CA ARG A 74 0.15 9.78 12.87
C ARG A 74 -0.45 9.10 11.65
N PHE A 75 -0.45 7.75 11.62
CA PHE A 75 -0.97 6.98 10.49
C PHE A 75 -2.24 6.18 10.82
N THR A 76 -2.79 6.35 12.04
CA THR A 76 -3.89 5.52 12.55
C THR A 76 -5.10 5.46 11.63
N ASN A 77 -5.49 6.59 11.05
CA ASN A 77 -6.70 6.68 10.23
C ASN A 77 -6.42 6.67 8.73
N LYS A 78 -5.19 6.38 8.32
CA LYS A 78 -4.84 6.39 6.91
C LYS A 78 -5.10 5.02 6.28
N PRO A 79 -5.62 4.97 5.04
CA PRO A 79 -5.91 3.69 4.39
C PRO A 79 -4.65 2.94 3.99
N ILE A 80 -4.68 1.63 4.22
CA ILE A 80 -3.63 0.72 3.78
C ILE A 80 -4.24 -0.28 2.82
N ILE A 81 -3.70 -0.36 1.62
CA ILE A 81 -4.13 -1.28 0.58
C ILE A 81 -3.11 -2.43 0.49
N ALA A 82 -3.57 -3.66 0.71
CA ALA A 82 -2.73 -4.84 0.50
C ALA A 82 -2.70 -5.17 -0.99
N VAL A 83 -1.52 -5.44 -1.52
CA VAL A 83 -1.36 -5.89 -2.90
C VAL A 83 -0.78 -7.30 -2.85
N THR A 84 -1.49 -8.29 -3.40
CA THR A 84 -1.09 -9.68 -3.25
C THR A 84 -1.58 -10.55 -4.39
N ALA A 85 -0.81 -11.60 -4.71
CA ALA A 85 -1.21 -12.62 -5.68
C ALA A 85 -2.11 -13.68 -5.04
N SER A 86 -2.17 -13.74 -3.70
CA SER A 86 -2.91 -14.75 -2.95
C SER A 86 -4.17 -14.16 -2.35
N VAL A 87 -5.33 -14.39 -3.00
CA VAL A 87 -6.59 -13.76 -2.58
C VAL A 87 -7.69 -14.80 -2.36
N PHE A 88 -7.43 -15.78 -1.49
CA PHE A 88 -8.51 -16.63 -1.00
C PHE A 88 -9.33 -15.85 0.03
N ALA A 89 -10.61 -16.17 0.14
CA ALA A 89 -11.51 -15.46 1.04
C ALA A 89 -11.01 -15.37 2.48
N GLU A 90 -10.44 -16.47 2.98
CA GLU A 90 -9.89 -16.55 4.33
C GLU A 90 -8.72 -15.59 4.52
N MET A 91 -7.90 -15.44 3.47
CA MET A 91 -6.74 -14.54 3.53
C MET A 91 -7.16 -13.08 3.48
N LYS A 92 -8.19 -12.75 2.71
CA LYS A 92 -8.74 -11.39 2.69
C LYS A 92 -9.21 -10.98 4.08
N LYS A 93 -9.92 -11.88 4.76
CA LYS A 93 -10.39 -11.63 6.12
C LYS A 93 -9.22 -11.38 7.06
N MET A 94 -8.18 -12.20 6.95
CA MET A 94 -6.98 -12.06 7.76
C MET A 94 -6.31 -10.71 7.51
N TYR A 95 -6.17 -10.29 6.25
CA TYR A 95 -5.56 -9.01 5.93
C TYR A 95 -6.32 -7.85 6.56
N LEU A 96 -7.65 -7.87 6.46
CA LEU A 96 -8.48 -6.84 7.07
C LEU A 96 -8.33 -6.82 8.58
N GLU A 97 -8.24 -7.98 9.22
CA GLU A 97 -8.03 -8.09 10.66
C GLU A 97 -6.65 -7.57 11.09
N LYS A 98 -5.64 -7.65 10.21
CA LYS A 98 -4.27 -7.23 10.51
C LYS A 98 -4.01 -5.75 10.22
N GLY A 99 -5.02 -5.01 9.79
CA GLY A 99 -4.91 -3.56 9.64
C GLY A 99 -5.00 -3.02 8.23
N PHE A 100 -5.18 -3.89 7.23
CA PHE A 100 -5.43 -3.43 5.87
C PHE A 100 -6.88 -3.03 5.69
N ASP A 101 -7.13 -2.01 4.90
CA ASP A 101 -8.49 -1.54 4.61
C ASP A 101 -9.02 -2.11 3.31
N PHE A 102 -8.14 -2.39 2.36
CA PHE A 102 -8.50 -2.92 1.04
C PHE A 102 -7.48 -3.95 0.61
N VAL A 103 -7.91 -4.85 -0.28
CA VAL A 103 -7.03 -5.86 -0.88
C VAL A 103 -7.15 -5.77 -2.40
N LEU A 104 -6.00 -5.62 -3.06
CA LEU A 104 -5.91 -5.58 -4.53
C LEU A 104 -5.16 -6.82 -5.02
N GLU A 105 -5.82 -7.63 -5.82
CA GLU A 105 -5.25 -8.88 -6.34
C GLU A 105 -4.37 -8.65 -7.55
N LYS A 106 -3.19 -9.26 -7.56
CA LYS A 106 -2.30 -9.28 -8.73
C LYS A 106 -2.68 -10.45 -9.63
N PRO A 107 -2.64 -10.31 -10.95
CA PRO A 107 -2.48 -9.06 -11.68
C PRO A 107 -3.76 -8.25 -11.67
N PHE A 108 -3.63 -6.94 -11.66
CA PHE A 108 -4.77 -6.04 -11.68
C PHE A 108 -4.75 -5.14 -12.91
N SER A 109 -5.94 -4.74 -13.37
CA SER A 109 -6.07 -3.78 -14.45
C SER A 109 -5.90 -2.36 -13.91
N ARG A 110 -5.67 -1.41 -14.81
CA ARG A 110 -5.63 0.00 -14.43
C ARG A 110 -6.95 0.43 -13.78
N LYS A 111 -8.07 -0.04 -14.33
CA LYS A 111 -9.39 0.28 -13.80
C LYS A 111 -9.55 -0.22 -12.37
N GLU A 112 -9.18 -1.47 -12.10
CA GLU A 112 -9.25 -2.04 -10.76
C GLU A 112 -8.38 -1.26 -9.78
N PHE A 113 -7.16 -0.91 -10.20
CA PHE A 113 -6.25 -0.13 -9.37
C PHE A 113 -6.84 1.24 -9.03
N LEU A 114 -7.32 1.96 -10.05
CA LEU A 114 -7.84 3.31 -9.84
C LEU A 114 -9.14 3.30 -9.04
N ASP A 115 -9.98 2.26 -9.21
CA ASP A 115 -11.21 2.12 -8.42
C ASP A 115 -10.89 1.95 -6.93
N ILE A 116 -9.93 1.09 -6.60
CA ILE A 116 -9.52 0.89 -5.20
C ILE A 116 -8.86 2.14 -4.64
N LEU A 117 -8.01 2.79 -5.43
CA LEU A 117 -7.36 4.03 -4.99
C LEU A 117 -8.40 5.09 -4.67
N GLN A 118 -9.43 5.24 -5.51
CA GLN A 118 -10.49 6.20 -5.29
C GLN A 118 -11.26 5.90 -4.01
N LYS A 119 -11.56 4.64 -3.75
CA LYS A 119 -12.22 4.24 -2.50
C LYS A 119 -11.35 4.60 -1.29
N ALA A 120 -10.05 4.37 -1.38
CA ALA A 120 -9.12 4.70 -0.31
C ALA A 120 -9.05 6.22 -0.07
N MET A 121 -9.08 7.01 -1.13
CA MET A 121 -9.06 8.48 -1.03
C MET A 121 -10.28 9.03 -0.31
N HIS A 122 -11.40 8.33 -0.31
CA HIS A 122 -12.64 8.75 0.33
C HIS A 122 -12.89 8.06 1.66
N LEU A 123 -11.94 7.26 2.13
CA LEU A 123 -12.03 6.62 3.44
C LEU A 123 -11.56 7.58 4.52
N GLU A 124 -12.43 7.87 5.46
CA GLU A 124 -12.07 8.74 6.58
C GLU A 124 -12.60 8.20 7.90
#